data_18ffbde5a07878fe9a1c5b3d1ea2ad75
#
_entry.id   18ffbde5a07878fe9a1c5b3d1ea2ad75
#
_cell.length_a   1.000
_cell.length_b   1.000
_cell.length_c   1.000
_cell.angle_alpha   90.00
_cell.angle_beta   90.00
_cell.angle_gamma   90.00
#
_symmetry.space_group_name_H-M   'P 1'
#
loop_
_entity.id
_entity.type
_entity.pdbx_description
1 polymer ?
#
loop_
_entity_poly.entity_id
_entity_poly.type
_entity_poly.pdbx_seq_one_letter_code
_entity_poly.pdbx_strand_id
1 'polypeptide(L)'
;MAKTTQSAKVWKKFKRNTLALIGLVFIVLMVIVGVLGYLITPDQTPYANTMHLQLTNKKPGRTFQFLVISRTKGVEKVGVLEKMCYGQETDFKSIPITSYRVQGNKVFAKEYIGDDEQAEEEAYPLVSGKNTYEQTFYLGTDMYGRDLLSRLILGVRVSLSVGLMAVLISMFIGVGLGAIAGYFGGKIDAAISWFMNVIWSLPSLLLVIAISFALGKGFWQIFIAVGLSTWVDVARLVRGQVMALKQVEFVEAAKALGFSNVRIIVKHILPNIAGPILVVASANFASAILLETGLSFLGFGAQPPMPSWGTMIKEHYGYIIMDAAYLAVLPGLAIMLTVYAFNLIAIGLRDAFDVKGQNTSV
;
A
#
# COMPACT_ATOMS: atom_id res chain seq x y z
N MET A 1 2.26 42.93 10.58
CA MET A 1 1.44 41.85 10.02
C MET A 1 2.37 40.78 9.46
N ALA A 2 2.45 39.58 10.06
CA ALA A 2 3.31 38.51 9.58
C ALA A 2 2.83 38.06 8.19
N LYS A 3 3.74 38.08 7.20
CA LYS A 3 3.48 37.52 5.86
C LYS A 3 3.19 36.04 6.01
N THR A 4 1.90 35.66 6.02
CA THR A 4 1.51 34.25 5.98
C THR A 4 2.07 33.66 4.68
N THR A 5 2.99 32.72 4.81
CA THR A 5 3.64 32.01 3.69
C THR A 5 2.54 31.36 2.83
N GLN A 6 2.71 31.33 1.51
CA GLN A 6 1.75 30.75 0.55
C GLN A 6 1.28 29.35 0.98
N SER A 7 2.20 28.53 1.50
CA SER A 7 1.92 27.21 2.07
C SER A 7 0.93 27.23 3.24
N ALA A 8 1.02 28.23 4.12
CA ALA A 8 0.09 28.37 5.24
C ALA A 8 -1.34 28.72 4.79
N LYS A 9 -1.48 29.52 3.73
CA LYS A 9 -2.80 29.82 3.13
C LYS A 9 -3.42 28.58 2.48
N VAL A 10 -2.63 27.82 1.71
CA VAL A 10 -3.05 26.56 1.09
C VAL A 10 -3.50 25.57 2.16
N TRP A 11 -2.70 25.39 3.22
CA TRP A 11 -3.03 24.50 4.33
C TRP A 11 -4.32 24.91 5.07
N LYS A 12 -4.50 26.21 5.29
CA LYS A 12 -5.74 26.72 5.90
C LYS A 12 -6.96 26.45 5.01
N LYS A 13 -6.81 26.59 3.68
CA LYS A 13 -7.89 26.31 2.71
C LYS A 13 -8.19 24.81 2.64
N PHE A 14 -7.15 23.97 2.57
CA PHE A 14 -7.28 22.50 2.59
C PHE A 14 -8.06 22.02 3.83
N LYS A 15 -7.72 22.51 5.03
CA LYS A 15 -8.41 22.15 6.28
C LYS A 15 -9.91 22.51 6.30
N ARG A 16 -10.35 23.43 5.46
CA ARG A 16 -11.78 23.81 5.35
C ARG A 16 -12.56 22.81 4.50
N ASN A 17 -11.90 22.01 3.69
CA ASN A 17 -12.53 20.93 2.95
C ASN A 17 -12.59 19.68 3.85
N THR A 18 -13.75 19.45 4.48
CA THR A 18 -13.97 18.37 5.44
C THR A 18 -13.70 17.00 4.84
N LEU A 19 -14.12 16.76 3.59
CA LEU A 19 -13.92 15.47 2.93
C LEU A 19 -12.44 15.18 2.70
N ALA A 20 -11.67 16.17 2.24
CA ALA A 20 -10.23 16.02 2.07
C ALA A 20 -9.51 15.78 3.41
N LEU A 21 -9.97 16.44 4.48
CA LEU A 21 -9.42 16.22 5.82
C LEU A 21 -9.72 14.80 6.32
N ILE A 22 -10.93 14.28 6.11
CA ILE A 22 -11.29 12.89 6.43
C ILE A 22 -10.38 11.93 5.66
N GLY A 23 -10.20 12.15 4.35
CA GLY A 23 -9.29 11.35 3.53
C GLY A 23 -7.85 11.36 4.08
N LEU A 24 -7.34 12.54 4.44
CA LEU A 24 -6.00 12.68 5.02
C LEU A 24 -5.87 11.94 6.35
N VAL A 25 -6.84 12.11 7.26
CA VAL A 25 -6.85 11.42 8.56
C VAL A 25 -6.87 9.91 8.36
N PHE A 26 -7.71 9.40 7.43
CA PHE A 26 -7.76 7.98 7.09
C PHE A 26 -6.40 7.47 6.61
N ILE A 27 -5.73 8.17 5.68
CA ILE A 27 -4.40 7.75 5.18
C ILE A 27 -3.35 7.77 6.29
N VAL A 28 -3.36 8.81 7.15
CA VAL A 28 -2.44 8.88 8.31
C VAL A 28 -2.67 7.69 9.25
N LEU A 29 -3.92 7.34 9.55
CA LEU A 29 -4.25 6.16 10.35
C LEU A 29 -3.77 4.87 9.68
N MET A 30 -3.96 4.72 8.37
CA MET A 30 -3.47 3.57 7.61
C MET A 30 -1.93 3.46 7.66
N VAL A 31 -1.22 4.59 7.57
CA VAL A 31 0.25 4.61 7.71
C VAL A 31 0.65 4.16 9.12
N ILE A 32 -0.01 4.67 10.17
CA ILE A 32 0.26 4.28 11.56
C ILE A 32 0.00 2.78 11.75
N VAL A 33 -1.15 2.28 11.28
CA VAL A 33 -1.49 0.86 11.30
C VAL A 33 -0.47 0.02 10.53
N GLY A 34 -0.03 0.48 9.36
CA GLY A 34 1.02 -0.18 8.59
C GLY A 34 2.36 -0.24 9.33
N VAL A 35 2.80 0.85 9.95
CA VAL A 35 4.06 0.89 10.73
C VAL A 35 3.99 -0.01 11.96
N LEU A 36 2.90 0.06 12.72
CA LEU A 36 2.71 -0.72 13.94
C LEU A 36 2.23 -2.16 13.68
N GLY A 37 1.99 -2.55 12.43
CA GLY A 37 1.32 -3.79 12.04
C GLY A 37 1.72 -5.00 12.89
N TYR A 38 3.00 -5.38 12.92
CA TYR A 38 3.48 -6.52 13.71
C TYR A 38 3.35 -6.39 15.23
N LEU A 39 3.11 -5.19 15.76
CA LEU A 39 2.90 -4.98 17.20
C LEU A 39 1.43 -5.11 17.61
N ILE A 40 0.51 -4.86 16.67
CA ILE A 40 -0.93 -4.82 16.95
C ILE A 40 -1.69 -6.03 16.41
N THR A 41 -1.10 -6.82 15.50
CA THR A 41 -1.74 -8.01 14.93
C THR A 41 -1.71 -9.19 15.89
N PRO A 42 -2.75 -10.04 15.91
CA PRO A 42 -2.75 -11.30 16.65
C PRO A 42 -1.63 -12.25 16.21
N ASP A 43 -1.38 -12.37 14.92
CA ASP A 43 -0.25 -13.11 14.37
C ASP A 43 0.91 -12.15 14.07
N GLN A 44 1.95 -12.20 14.91
CA GLN A 44 3.14 -11.36 14.82
C GLN A 44 4.30 -12.02 14.04
N THR A 45 4.06 -13.21 13.48
CA THR A 45 5.06 -13.90 12.67
C THR A 45 5.32 -13.18 11.35
N PRO A 46 6.49 -13.38 10.73
CA PRO A 46 6.77 -12.78 9.43
C PRO A 46 5.64 -13.05 8.42
N TYR A 47 5.10 -11.97 7.86
CA TYR A 47 3.98 -11.97 6.93
C TYR A 47 2.63 -12.51 7.47
N ALA A 48 2.48 -12.65 8.80
CA ALA A 48 1.34 -13.32 9.45
C ALA A 48 1.02 -14.65 8.75
N ASN A 49 2.01 -15.51 8.69
CA ASN A 49 1.95 -16.74 7.90
C ASN A 49 1.89 -18.00 8.77
N THR A 50 1.37 -17.90 9.99
CA THR A 50 1.07 -19.07 10.83
C THR A 50 -0.11 -19.81 10.24
N MET A 51 0.12 -21.03 9.75
CA MET A 51 -0.88 -21.85 9.06
C MET A 51 -1.43 -22.93 9.98
N HIS A 52 -2.76 -23.03 10.02
CA HIS A 52 -3.49 -24.09 10.72
C HIS A 52 -4.54 -24.67 9.76
N LEU A 53 -4.15 -25.65 8.94
CA LEU A 53 -5.01 -26.20 7.87
C LEU A 53 -6.35 -26.75 8.40
N GLN A 54 -6.39 -27.19 9.67
CA GLN A 54 -7.61 -27.64 10.34
C GLN A 54 -8.62 -26.48 10.54
N LEU A 55 -8.14 -25.23 10.52
CA LEU A 55 -8.95 -24.02 10.71
C LEU A 55 -9.26 -23.31 9.39
N THR A 56 -9.27 -24.01 8.27
CA THR A 56 -9.57 -23.44 6.95
C THR A 56 -10.94 -22.78 6.92
N ASN A 57 -11.02 -21.53 6.43
CA ASN A 57 -12.26 -20.78 6.19
C ASN A 57 -13.20 -20.66 7.38
N LYS A 58 -12.69 -20.61 8.61
CA LYS A 58 -13.53 -20.42 9.80
C LYS A 58 -14.10 -19.01 9.85
N LYS A 59 -15.38 -18.91 10.23
CA LYS A 59 -16.16 -17.66 10.27
C LYS A 59 -15.57 -16.64 11.27
N PRO A 60 -15.78 -15.33 11.04
CA PRO A 60 -15.38 -14.29 11.97
C PRO A 60 -15.88 -14.50 13.41
N GLY A 61 -15.03 -14.13 14.38
CA GLY A 61 -15.35 -14.16 15.81
C GLY A 61 -15.21 -15.55 16.47
N ARG A 62 -14.76 -16.58 15.76
CA ARG A 62 -14.52 -17.89 16.38
C ARG A 62 -13.24 -17.90 17.22
N THR A 63 -13.32 -18.55 18.37
CA THR A 63 -12.20 -18.77 19.29
C THR A 63 -11.82 -20.23 19.29
N PHE A 64 -10.52 -20.51 19.21
CA PHE A 64 -9.97 -21.86 19.27
C PHE A 64 -8.93 -21.95 20.38
N GLN A 65 -8.85 -23.12 21.00
CA GLN A 65 -7.81 -23.43 21.97
C GLN A 65 -6.63 -24.09 21.27
N PHE A 66 -5.42 -23.68 21.64
CA PHE A 66 -4.20 -24.18 21.04
C PHE A 66 -3.30 -24.83 22.09
N LEU A 67 -2.74 -25.99 21.76
CA LEU A 67 -1.67 -26.63 22.49
C LEU A 67 -0.32 -26.06 22.03
N VAL A 68 0.53 -25.71 22.97
CA VAL A 68 1.90 -25.22 22.73
C VAL A 68 2.86 -26.41 22.71
N ILE A 69 3.61 -26.56 21.63
CA ILE A 69 4.65 -27.57 21.47
C ILE A 69 5.99 -26.86 21.28
N SER A 70 7.00 -27.23 22.08
CA SER A 70 8.33 -26.65 21.97
C SER A 70 8.94 -26.94 20.58
N ARG A 71 9.55 -25.93 19.96
CA ARG A 71 10.39 -26.14 18.76
C ARG A 71 11.73 -26.69 19.17
N THR A 72 12.29 -27.57 18.34
CA THR A 72 13.61 -28.18 18.57
C THR A 72 14.76 -27.16 18.43
N LYS A 73 14.55 -26.05 17.70
CA LYS A 73 15.49 -24.95 17.53
C LYS A 73 14.95 -23.72 18.26
N GLY A 74 15.75 -23.16 19.17
CA GLY A 74 15.44 -21.88 19.81
C GLY A 74 15.37 -20.76 18.75
N VAL A 75 14.44 -19.83 18.93
CA VAL A 75 14.29 -18.64 18.09
C VAL A 75 14.87 -17.46 18.85
N GLU A 76 15.74 -16.69 18.22
CA GLU A 76 16.27 -15.46 18.80
C GLU A 76 15.17 -14.41 18.94
N LYS A 77 15.10 -13.79 20.12
CA LYS A 77 14.20 -12.66 20.33
C LYS A 77 14.79 -11.42 19.70
N VAL A 78 14.09 -10.86 18.73
CA VAL A 78 14.51 -9.63 18.04
C VAL A 78 14.11 -8.38 18.82
N GLY A 79 14.83 -7.27 18.59
CA GLY A 79 14.50 -5.97 19.18
C GLY A 79 13.16 -5.42 18.65
N VAL A 80 12.57 -4.47 19.41
CA VAL A 80 11.25 -3.89 19.07
C VAL A 80 11.22 -3.31 17.64
N LEU A 81 12.28 -2.60 17.23
CA LEU A 81 12.35 -2.01 15.89
C LEU A 81 12.44 -3.08 14.81
N GLU A 82 13.21 -4.13 15.03
CA GLU A 82 13.33 -5.25 14.11
C GLU A 82 12.02 -6.02 14.01
N LYS A 83 11.36 -6.27 15.15
CA LYS A 83 10.02 -6.85 15.21
C LYS A 83 9.00 -6.00 14.44
N MET A 84 9.04 -4.67 14.57
CA MET A 84 8.19 -3.77 13.78
C MET A 84 8.42 -3.90 12.28
N CYS A 85 9.64 -4.19 11.83
CA CYS A 85 9.96 -4.29 10.41
C CYS A 85 9.66 -5.67 9.83
N TYR A 86 10.04 -6.74 10.53
CA TYR A 86 10.10 -8.09 9.98
C TYR A 86 9.20 -9.10 10.69
N GLY A 87 8.60 -8.73 11.84
CA GLY A 87 7.87 -9.65 12.70
C GLY A 87 8.80 -10.44 13.63
N GLN A 88 8.22 -11.38 14.36
CA GLN A 88 8.91 -12.26 15.31
C GLN A 88 8.44 -13.69 15.10
N GLU A 89 9.34 -14.59 14.78
CA GLU A 89 9.00 -16.02 14.79
C GLU A 89 8.65 -16.48 16.21
N THR A 90 7.72 -17.42 16.32
CA THR A 90 7.38 -18.05 17.59
C THR A 90 8.40 -19.13 17.94
N ASP A 91 8.77 -19.22 19.21
CA ASP A 91 9.65 -20.25 19.75
C ASP A 91 8.93 -21.60 19.99
N PHE A 92 7.64 -21.65 19.65
CA PHE A 92 6.80 -22.83 19.77
C PHE A 92 6.01 -23.10 18.47
N LYS A 93 5.56 -24.32 18.31
CA LYS A 93 4.47 -24.70 17.40
C LYS A 93 3.16 -24.71 18.18
N SER A 94 2.08 -24.31 17.52
CA SER A 94 0.71 -24.41 18.08
C SER A 94 -0.15 -25.36 17.26
N ILE A 95 -0.90 -26.20 17.94
CA ILE A 95 -1.86 -27.12 17.33
C ILE A 95 -3.24 -26.78 17.88
N PRO A 96 -4.27 -26.56 17.04
CA PRO A 96 -5.62 -26.35 17.52
C PRO A 96 -6.16 -27.63 18.15
N ILE A 97 -6.77 -27.52 19.35
CA ILE A 97 -7.27 -28.65 20.12
C ILE A 97 -8.72 -28.45 20.55
N THR A 98 -9.44 -29.56 20.71
CA THR A 98 -10.81 -29.57 21.23
C THR A 98 -10.82 -29.75 22.74
N SER A 99 -9.96 -30.62 23.28
CA SER A 99 -9.82 -30.87 24.70
C SER A 99 -8.41 -31.34 25.04
N TYR A 100 -8.00 -31.16 26.29
CA TYR A 100 -6.74 -31.68 26.78
C TYR A 100 -6.83 -32.11 28.25
N ARG A 101 -5.92 -33.00 28.66
CA ARG A 101 -5.66 -33.35 30.04
C ARG A 101 -4.17 -33.48 30.29
N VAL A 102 -3.74 -33.11 31.48
CA VAL A 102 -2.33 -33.23 31.90
C VAL A 102 -2.21 -34.47 32.79
N GLN A 103 -1.28 -35.35 32.45
CA GLN A 103 -1.02 -36.55 33.27
C GLN A 103 0.50 -36.77 33.36
N GLY A 104 1.05 -36.56 34.55
CA GLY A 104 2.49 -36.63 34.78
C GLY A 104 3.26 -35.58 33.96
N ASN A 105 4.20 -36.03 33.16
CA ASN A 105 5.04 -35.17 32.31
C ASN A 105 4.56 -35.08 30.85
N LYS A 106 3.30 -35.43 30.60
CA LYS A 106 2.69 -35.43 29.25
C LYS A 106 1.35 -34.71 29.27
N VAL A 107 1.06 -34.06 28.15
CA VAL A 107 -0.28 -33.51 27.83
C VAL A 107 -0.93 -34.43 26.81
N PHE A 108 -2.05 -34.97 27.15
CA PHE A 108 -2.92 -35.71 26.23
C PHE A 108 -3.94 -34.75 25.66
N ALA A 109 -3.97 -34.59 24.36
CA ALA A 109 -4.85 -33.64 23.69
C ALA A 109 -5.54 -34.30 22.49
N LYS A 110 -6.76 -33.88 22.22
CA LYS A 110 -7.48 -34.19 20.99
C LYS A 110 -7.31 -33.02 20.04
N GLU A 111 -6.68 -33.26 18.89
CA GLU A 111 -6.59 -32.22 17.86
C GLU A 111 -7.98 -31.82 17.35
N TYR A 112 -8.13 -30.56 17.00
CA TYR A 112 -9.30 -30.08 16.27
C TYR A 112 -9.12 -30.42 14.78
N ILE A 113 -9.97 -31.31 14.26
CA ILE A 113 -9.93 -31.73 12.83
C ILE A 113 -11.16 -31.27 12.05
N GLY A 114 -12.22 -30.82 12.75
CA GLY A 114 -13.46 -30.32 12.17
C GLY A 114 -14.50 -30.09 13.25
N ASP A 115 -15.62 -29.42 12.94
CA ASP A 115 -16.66 -29.09 13.93
C ASP A 115 -17.43 -30.37 14.37
N ASP A 116 -17.54 -31.36 13.47
CA ASP A 116 -18.30 -32.59 13.69
C ASP A 116 -17.42 -33.85 13.84
N GLU A 117 -16.09 -33.68 13.81
CA GLU A 117 -15.14 -34.78 13.83
C GLU A 117 -14.40 -34.87 15.17
N GLN A 118 -14.16 -36.10 15.64
CA GLN A 118 -13.39 -36.35 16.85
C GLN A 118 -12.06 -37.03 16.48
N ALA A 119 -10.95 -36.34 16.78
CA ALA A 119 -9.63 -36.94 16.69
C ALA A 119 -9.37 -37.91 17.86
N GLU A 120 -8.49 -38.86 17.64
CA GLU A 120 -7.93 -39.67 18.72
C GLU A 120 -7.07 -38.82 19.65
N GLU A 121 -6.94 -39.27 20.89
CA GLU A 121 -6.15 -38.56 21.88
C GLU A 121 -4.67 -38.89 21.69
N GLU A 122 -3.85 -37.84 21.43
CA GLU A 122 -2.41 -37.97 21.28
C GLU A 122 -1.65 -37.42 22.49
N ALA A 123 -0.49 -38.02 22.78
CA ALA A 123 0.35 -37.60 23.91
C ALA A 123 1.50 -36.68 23.44
N TYR A 124 1.56 -35.47 24.01
CA TYR A 124 2.58 -34.48 23.72
C TYR A 124 3.46 -34.24 24.96
N PRO A 125 4.75 -33.88 24.78
CA PRO A 125 5.61 -33.53 25.89
C PRO A 125 5.12 -32.25 26.57
N LEU A 126 5.16 -32.24 27.91
CA LEU A 126 4.82 -31.03 28.69
C LEU A 126 5.89 -29.97 28.45
N VAL A 127 5.46 -28.76 28.08
CA VAL A 127 6.33 -27.60 27.94
C VAL A 127 6.35 -26.83 29.25
N SER A 128 7.56 -26.44 29.74
CA SER A 128 7.68 -25.62 30.93
C SER A 128 6.99 -24.27 30.73
N GLY A 129 5.88 -24.00 31.42
CA GLY A 129 5.11 -22.77 31.33
C GLY A 129 3.67 -22.98 30.85
N LYS A 130 3.19 -22.12 29.95
CA LYS A 130 1.83 -22.20 29.39
C LYS A 130 1.72 -23.32 28.36
N ASN A 131 0.97 -24.35 28.67
CA ASN A 131 0.74 -25.48 27.74
C ASN A 131 -0.35 -25.19 26.70
N THR A 132 -1.27 -24.28 26.98
CA THR A 132 -2.38 -23.93 26.11
C THR A 132 -2.66 -22.43 26.13
N TYR A 133 -3.20 -21.90 25.03
CA TYR A 133 -3.74 -20.55 24.95
C TYR A 133 -5.00 -20.55 24.06
N GLU A 134 -5.80 -19.52 24.20
CA GLU A 134 -6.96 -19.27 23.34
C GLU A 134 -6.64 -18.13 22.37
N GLN A 135 -7.08 -18.29 21.12
CA GLN A 135 -6.98 -17.27 20.11
C GLN A 135 -8.33 -17.06 19.42
N THR A 136 -8.77 -15.80 19.38
CA THR A 136 -9.97 -15.39 18.67
C THR A 136 -9.59 -14.86 17.31
N PHE A 137 -10.17 -15.42 16.25
CA PHE A 137 -10.02 -14.96 14.88
C PHE A 137 -11.12 -13.94 14.56
N TYR A 138 -10.86 -12.67 14.83
CA TYR A 138 -11.86 -11.60 14.73
C TYR A 138 -12.48 -11.48 13.33
N LEU A 139 -11.70 -11.60 12.27
CA LEU A 139 -12.18 -11.62 10.88
C LEU A 139 -12.22 -13.02 10.27
N GLY A 140 -12.04 -14.06 11.09
CA GLY A 140 -11.97 -15.44 10.65
C GLY A 140 -10.59 -15.82 10.10
N THR A 141 -10.55 -16.98 9.44
CA THR A 141 -9.32 -17.54 8.86
C THR A 141 -9.44 -17.68 7.35
N ASP A 142 -8.32 -17.65 6.67
CA ASP A 142 -8.24 -17.86 5.23
C ASP A 142 -8.20 -19.36 4.84
N MET A 143 -8.01 -19.63 3.55
CA MET A 143 -7.95 -20.99 3.00
C MET A 143 -6.79 -21.85 3.55
N TYR A 144 -5.80 -21.23 4.19
CA TYR A 144 -4.68 -21.92 4.84
C TYR A 144 -4.81 -21.91 6.38
N GLY A 145 -5.94 -21.44 6.93
CA GLY A 145 -6.14 -21.28 8.36
C GLY A 145 -5.31 -20.17 8.99
N ARG A 146 -4.84 -19.18 8.21
CA ARG A 146 -4.10 -18.01 8.69
C ARG A 146 -5.07 -16.95 9.18
N ASP A 147 -4.64 -16.11 10.13
CA ASP A 147 -5.46 -15.00 10.64
C ASP A 147 -5.68 -13.92 9.58
N LEU A 148 -6.94 -13.76 9.15
CA LEU A 148 -7.31 -12.81 8.11
C LEU A 148 -7.07 -11.35 8.53
N LEU A 149 -7.35 -11.01 9.81
CA LEU A 149 -7.14 -9.65 10.33
C LEU A 149 -5.67 -9.25 10.26
N SER A 150 -4.77 -10.14 10.70
CA SER A 150 -3.32 -9.89 10.66
C SER A 150 -2.84 -9.67 9.23
N ARG A 151 -3.27 -10.51 8.29
CA ARG A 151 -2.92 -10.39 6.88
C ARG A 151 -3.49 -9.11 6.24
N LEU A 152 -4.70 -8.71 6.59
CA LEU A 152 -5.33 -7.48 6.11
C LEU A 152 -4.55 -6.24 6.58
N ILE A 153 -4.14 -6.22 7.86
CA ILE A 153 -3.32 -5.13 8.45
C ILE A 153 -1.93 -5.10 7.81
N LEU A 154 -1.26 -6.22 7.66
CA LEU A 154 0.06 -6.25 7.02
C LEU A 154 0.00 -5.94 5.51
N GLY A 155 -1.12 -6.24 4.86
CA GLY A 155 -1.39 -5.86 3.48
C GLY A 155 -1.35 -4.34 3.25
N VAL A 156 -1.70 -3.53 4.28
CA VAL A 156 -1.55 -2.06 4.23
C VAL A 156 -0.12 -1.66 3.87
N ARG A 157 0.87 -2.30 4.48
CA ARG A 157 2.29 -1.99 4.27
C ARG A 157 2.70 -2.19 2.82
N VAL A 158 2.29 -3.31 2.25
CA VAL A 158 2.62 -3.67 0.86
C VAL A 158 1.95 -2.69 -0.10
N SER A 159 0.64 -2.52 0.01
CA SER A 159 -0.12 -1.66 -0.92
C SER A 159 0.27 -0.19 -0.83
N LEU A 160 0.49 0.36 0.38
CA LEU A 160 0.97 1.74 0.53
C LEU A 160 2.41 1.92 0.05
N SER A 161 3.30 0.92 0.28
CA SER A 161 4.68 0.99 -0.20
C SER A 161 4.75 0.97 -1.73
N VAL A 162 3.94 0.13 -2.39
CA VAL A 162 3.86 0.11 -3.86
C VAL A 162 3.37 1.46 -4.39
N GLY A 163 2.28 2.00 -3.83
CA GLY A 163 1.76 3.31 -4.22
C GLY A 163 2.81 4.42 -4.06
N LEU A 164 3.48 4.48 -2.91
CA LEU A 164 4.49 5.49 -2.62
C LEU A 164 5.69 5.41 -3.58
N MET A 165 6.27 4.22 -3.73
CA MET A 165 7.46 4.04 -4.57
C MET A 165 7.14 4.26 -6.05
N ALA A 166 6.00 3.81 -6.53
CA ALA A 166 5.55 4.07 -7.89
C ALA A 166 5.38 5.57 -8.16
N VAL A 167 4.76 6.29 -7.22
CA VAL A 167 4.61 7.76 -7.34
C VAL A 167 5.97 8.45 -7.32
N LEU A 168 6.90 8.07 -6.44
CA LEU A 168 8.24 8.67 -6.41
C LEU A 168 8.97 8.47 -7.74
N ILE A 169 8.93 7.27 -8.33
CA ILE A 169 9.54 6.97 -9.63
C ILE A 169 8.86 7.80 -10.73
N SER A 170 7.53 7.79 -10.79
CA SER A 170 6.79 8.53 -11.80
C SER A 170 6.99 10.05 -11.71
N MET A 171 7.08 10.58 -10.48
CA MET A 171 7.38 11.99 -10.23
C MET A 171 8.79 12.36 -10.68
N PHE A 172 9.79 11.57 -10.32
CA PHE A 172 11.17 11.84 -10.69
C PHE A 172 11.35 11.91 -12.22
N ILE A 173 10.83 10.91 -12.93
CA ILE A 173 10.92 10.85 -14.39
C ILE A 173 10.02 11.90 -15.05
N GLY A 174 8.77 11.98 -14.61
CA GLY A 174 7.75 12.84 -15.22
C GLY A 174 8.03 14.32 -15.04
N VAL A 175 8.42 14.75 -13.84
CA VAL A 175 8.82 16.14 -13.58
C VAL A 175 10.07 16.50 -14.36
N GLY A 176 11.08 15.62 -14.38
CA GLY A 176 12.31 15.84 -15.11
C GLY A 176 12.10 16.01 -16.62
N LEU A 177 11.50 15.00 -17.26
CA LEU A 177 11.27 15.02 -18.71
C LEU A 177 10.24 16.09 -19.12
N GLY A 178 9.17 16.26 -18.33
CA GLY A 178 8.16 17.30 -18.59
C GLY A 178 8.75 18.71 -18.49
N ALA A 179 9.61 18.98 -17.50
CA ALA A 179 10.25 20.27 -17.35
C ALA A 179 11.24 20.55 -18.51
N ILE A 180 12.02 19.56 -18.91
CA ILE A 180 12.95 19.68 -20.06
C ILE A 180 12.16 19.96 -21.34
N ALA A 181 11.14 19.16 -21.64
CA ALA A 181 10.31 19.34 -22.83
C ALA A 181 9.64 20.74 -22.87
N GLY A 182 8.99 21.13 -21.78
CA GLY A 182 8.29 22.41 -21.68
C GLY A 182 9.21 23.63 -21.75
N TYR A 183 10.40 23.55 -21.13
CA TYR A 183 11.33 24.68 -21.05
C TYR A 183 12.11 24.88 -22.36
N PHE A 184 12.72 23.83 -22.91
CA PHE A 184 13.56 23.96 -24.11
C PHE A 184 12.72 24.05 -25.39
N GLY A 185 11.61 23.32 -25.50
CA GLY A 185 10.77 23.33 -26.69
C GLY A 185 11.45 22.72 -27.93
N GLY A 186 10.94 23.06 -29.12
CA GLY A 186 11.54 22.68 -30.41
C GLY A 186 11.72 21.15 -30.58
N LYS A 187 12.91 20.75 -31.07
CA LYS A 187 13.21 19.33 -31.34
C LYS A 187 13.25 18.47 -30.07
N ILE A 188 13.68 19.03 -28.93
CA ILE A 188 13.72 18.32 -27.64
C ILE A 188 12.30 18.00 -27.21
N ASP A 189 11.42 18.97 -27.26
CA ASP A 189 10.01 18.80 -26.95
C ASP A 189 9.34 17.79 -27.89
N ALA A 190 9.60 17.89 -29.19
CA ALA A 190 9.05 16.95 -30.17
C ALA A 190 9.48 15.50 -29.89
N ALA A 191 10.75 15.26 -29.58
CA ALA A 191 11.28 13.93 -29.27
C ALA A 191 10.66 13.35 -27.98
N ILE A 192 10.64 14.13 -26.88
CA ILE A 192 10.06 13.69 -25.60
C ILE A 192 8.55 13.46 -25.77
N SER A 193 7.84 14.36 -26.45
CA SER A 193 6.41 14.22 -26.69
C SER A 193 6.08 13.01 -27.57
N TRP A 194 6.91 12.71 -28.57
CA TRP A 194 6.77 11.49 -29.35
C TRP A 194 6.88 10.24 -28.48
N PHE A 195 7.91 10.19 -27.62
CA PHE A 195 8.11 9.06 -26.68
C PHE A 195 6.95 8.92 -25.68
N MET A 196 6.48 10.06 -25.11
CA MET A 196 5.28 10.07 -24.26
C MET A 196 4.06 9.50 -24.99
N ASN A 197 3.87 9.85 -26.26
CA ASN A 197 2.73 9.36 -27.06
C ASN A 197 2.82 7.87 -27.34
N VAL A 198 4.01 7.33 -27.63
CA VAL A 198 4.24 5.89 -27.79
C VAL A 198 3.86 5.13 -26.51
N ILE A 199 4.36 5.56 -25.36
CA ILE A 199 4.03 4.93 -24.08
C ILE A 199 2.53 5.02 -23.78
N TRP A 200 1.93 6.16 -24.00
CA TRP A 200 0.52 6.43 -23.69
C TRP A 200 -0.48 5.72 -24.64
N SER A 201 -0.04 5.31 -25.82
CA SER A 201 -0.86 4.51 -26.74
C SER A 201 -1.08 3.08 -26.25
N LEU A 202 -0.27 2.60 -25.29
CA LEU A 202 -0.40 1.28 -24.71
C LEU A 202 -1.35 1.31 -23.51
N PRO A 203 -2.26 0.34 -23.36
CA PRO A 203 -3.04 0.21 -22.14
C PRO A 203 -2.12 0.04 -20.93
N SER A 204 -2.27 0.87 -19.89
CA SER A 204 -1.38 0.92 -18.74
C SER A 204 -1.15 -0.43 -18.07
N LEU A 205 -2.21 -1.24 -17.91
CA LEU A 205 -2.12 -2.57 -17.33
C LEU A 205 -1.25 -3.51 -18.17
N LEU A 206 -1.39 -3.49 -19.50
CA LEU A 206 -0.57 -4.30 -20.40
C LEU A 206 0.90 -3.86 -20.35
N LEU A 207 1.14 -2.54 -20.29
CA LEU A 207 2.50 -1.99 -20.15
C LEU A 207 3.15 -2.45 -18.84
N VAL A 208 2.43 -2.38 -17.72
CA VAL A 208 2.92 -2.85 -16.41
C VAL A 208 3.25 -4.35 -16.45
N ILE A 209 2.38 -5.16 -17.06
CA ILE A 209 2.63 -6.61 -17.22
C ILE A 209 3.89 -6.84 -18.06
N ALA A 210 4.03 -6.15 -19.20
CA ALA A 210 5.20 -6.31 -20.07
C ALA A 210 6.51 -5.94 -19.36
N ILE A 211 6.51 -4.83 -18.61
CA ILE A 211 7.67 -4.44 -17.81
C ILE A 211 7.96 -5.47 -16.70
N SER A 212 6.91 -5.96 -16.01
CA SER A 212 7.06 -6.98 -14.96
C SER A 212 7.62 -8.29 -15.52
N PHE A 213 7.23 -8.70 -16.72
CA PHE A 213 7.83 -9.86 -17.40
C PHE A 213 9.31 -9.64 -17.70
N ALA A 214 9.66 -8.47 -18.19
CA ALA A 214 11.06 -8.15 -18.53
C ALA A 214 11.98 -8.09 -17.30
N LEU A 215 11.46 -7.60 -16.16
CA LEU A 215 12.20 -7.49 -14.90
C LEU A 215 12.19 -8.76 -14.05
N GLY A 216 11.30 -9.71 -14.36
CA GLY A 216 11.08 -10.90 -13.55
C GLY A 216 10.12 -10.69 -12.39
N LYS A 217 9.91 -11.79 -11.60
CA LYS A 217 8.98 -11.76 -10.43
C LYS A 217 9.71 -11.31 -9.17
N GLY A 218 9.21 -10.27 -8.52
CA GLY A 218 9.75 -9.80 -7.25
C GLY A 218 9.05 -8.54 -6.76
N PHE A 219 9.29 -8.18 -5.51
CA PHE A 219 8.63 -7.05 -4.86
C PHE A 219 9.08 -5.69 -5.45
N TRP A 220 10.38 -5.52 -5.68
CA TRP A 220 10.94 -4.28 -6.25
C TRP A 220 10.54 -4.03 -7.70
N GLN A 221 10.37 -5.11 -8.46
CA GLN A 221 9.96 -5.06 -9.85
C GLN A 221 8.58 -4.42 -10.04
N ILE A 222 7.67 -4.65 -9.08
CA ILE A 222 6.33 -4.06 -9.08
C ILE A 222 6.42 -2.52 -9.00
N PHE A 223 7.27 -1.99 -8.11
CA PHE A 223 7.46 -0.54 -7.96
C PHE A 223 7.94 0.11 -9.25
N ILE A 224 8.93 -0.52 -9.87
CA ILE A 224 9.51 -0.04 -11.13
C ILE A 224 8.48 -0.13 -12.26
N ALA A 225 7.80 -1.25 -12.39
CA ALA A 225 6.81 -1.46 -13.45
C ALA A 225 5.66 -0.44 -13.38
N VAL A 226 5.07 -0.26 -12.18
CA VAL A 226 3.98 0.70 -11.99
C VAL A 226 4.49 2.14 -12.14
N GLY A 227 5.63 2.49 -11.57
CA GLY A 227 6.21 3.84 -11.69
C GLY A 227 6.55 4.21 -13.13
N LEU A 228 7.11 3.26 -13.90
CA LEU A 228 7.42 3.43 -15.32
C LEU A 228 6.18 3.47 -16.22
N SER A 229 5.02 3.03 -15.75
CA SER A 229 3.79 3.12 -16.52
C SER A 229 3.04 4.44 -16.32
N THR A 230 3.24 5.12 -15.18
CA THR A 230 2.43 6.29 -14.77
C THR A 230 3.16 7.64 -14.90
N TRP A 231 4.43 7.67 -15.30
CA TRP A 231 5.21 8.91 -15.41
C TRP A 231 4.73 9.86 -16.51
N VAL A 232 4.07 9.35 -17.56
CA VAL A 232 3.65 10.15 -18.71
C VAL A 232 2.59 11.19 -18.34
N ASP A 233 1.66 10.86 -17.45
CA ASP A 233 0.63 11.79 -16.98
C ASP A 233 1.25 12.98 -16.24
N VAL A 234 2.25 12.70 -15.41
CA VAL A 234 3.05 13.73 -14.71
C VAL A 234 3.80 14.59 -15.72
N ALA A 235 4.48 13.95 -16.67
CA ALA A 235 5.29 14.66 -17.66
C ALA A 235 4.45 15.61 -18.53
N ARG A 236 3.26 15.18 -18.97
CA ARG A 236 2.35 16.01 -19.73
C ARG A 236 1.86 17.23 -18.95
N LEU A 237 1.47 17.01 -17.69
CA LEU A 237 1.06 18.12 -16.82
C LEU A 237 2.20 19.11 -16.66
N VAL A 238 3.38 18.62 -16.24
CA VAL A 238 4.55 19.47 -15.98
C VAL A 238 4.98 20.23 -17.24
N ARG A 239 5.03 19.54 -18.39
CA ARG A 239 5.31 20.16 -19.68
C ARG A 239 4.38 21.35 -19.97
N GLY A 240 3.06 21.14 -19.84
CA GLY A 240 2.08 22.19 -20.09
C GLY A 240 2.23 23.37 -19.13
N GLN A 241 2.43 23.11 -17.84
CA GLN A 241 2.63 24.15 -16.83
C GLN A 241 3.94 24.94 -17.05
N VAL A 242 5.01 24.24 -17.39
CA VAL A 242 6.32 24.89 -17.67
C VAL A 242 6.26 25.74 -18.92
N MET A 243 5.60 25.28 -19.99
CA MET A 243 5.39 26.07 -21.20
C MET A 243 4.61 27.37 -20.92
N ALA A 244 3.57 27.31 -20.09
CA ALA A 244 2.80 28.49 -19.70
C ALA A 244 3.64 29.46 -18.86
N LEU A 245 4.37 28.96 -17.84
CA LEU A 245 5.15 29.82 -16.95
C LEU A 245 6.41 30.38 -17.60
N LYS A 246 6.97 29.73 -18.63
CA LYS A 246 8.14 30.20 -19.34
C LYS A 246 7.95 31.57 -19.98
N GLN A 247 6.71 31.96 -20.28
CA GLN A 247 6.32 33.22 -20.92
C GLN A 247 5.92 34.31 -19.91
N VAL A 248 6.07 34.07 -18.62
CA VAL A 248 5.68 35.03 -17.58
C VAL A 248 6.87 35.95 -17.25
N GLU A 249 6.60 37.23 -16.98
CA GLU A 249 7.58 38.29 -16.78
C GLU A 249 8.71 37.97 -15.80
N PHE A 250 8.40 37.26 -14.67
CA PHE A 250 9.44 36.93 -13.70
C PHE A 250 10.49 35.93 -14.25
N VAL A 251 10.10 35.06 -15.21
CA VAL A 251 11.02 34.12 -15.89
C VAL A 251 11.88 34.90 -16.91
N GLU A 252 11.30 35.86 -17.62
CA GLU A 252 12.03 36.73 -18.55
C GLU A 252 13.02 37.59 -17.79
N ALA A 253 12.63 38.19 -16.67
CA ALA A 253 13.52 38.93 -15.81
C ALA A 253 14.69 38.07 -15.29
N ALA A 254 14.43 36.82 -14.88
CA ALA A 254 15.48 35.90 -14.45
C ALA A 254 16.49 35.58 -15.58
N LYS A 255 16.01 35.45 -16.83
CA LYS A 255 16.89 35.29 -18.01
C LYS A 255 17.71 36.53 -18.26
N ALA A 256 17.10 37.74 -18.21
CA ALA A 256 17.78 39.01 -18.40
C ALA A 256 18.90 39.23 -17.34
N LEU A 257 18.70 38.73 -16.11
CA LEU A 257 19.69 38.70 -15.04
C LEU A 257 20.79 37.64 -15.22
N GLY A 258 20.78 36.88 -16.32
CA GLY A 258 21.79 35.87 -16.63
C GLY A 258 21.72 34.58 -15.82
N PHE A 259 20.56 34.26 -15.20
CA PHE A 259 20.43 32.99 -14.47
C PHE A 259 20.47 31.80 -15.43
N SER A 260 21.15 30.71 -15.02
CA SER A 260 21.21 29.48 -15.80
C SER A 260 19.82 28.84 -15.93
N ASN A 261 19.58 28.11 -17.03
CA ASN A 261 18.32 27.45 -17.32
C ASN A 261 17.89 26.48 -16.17
N VAL A 262 18.85 25.72 -15.63
CA VAL A 262 18.60 24.80 -14.51
C VAL A 262 18.12 25.58 -13.27
N ARG A 263 18.76 26.71 -12.96
CA ARG A 263 18.37 27.57 -11.84
C ARG A 263 16.96 28.13 -12.04
N ILE A 264 16.61 28.53 -13.25
CA ILE A 264 15.27 29.05 -13.58
C ILE A 264 14.23 27.95 -13.41
N ILE A 265 14.46 26.76 -13.95
CA ILE A 265 13.55 25.62 -13.81
C ILE A 265 13.35 25.26 -12.33
N VAL A 266 14.44 24.97 -11.61
CA VAL A 266 14.37 24.40 -10.26
C VAL A 266 13.93 25.43 -9.20
N LYS A 267 14.41 26.69 -9.29
CA LYS A 267 14.15 27.70 -8.25
C LYS A 267 12.99 28.64 -8.56
N HIS A 268 12.61 28.77 -9.84
CA HIS A 268 11.58 29.74 -10.22
C HIS A 268 10.33 29.06 -10.80
N ILE A 269 10.45 28.02 -11.65
CA ILE A 269 9.29 27.41 -12.30
C ILE A 269 8.69 26.28 -11.44
N LEU A 270 9.48 25.26 -11.09
CA LEU A 270 8.97 24.08 -10.35
C LEU A 270 8.26 24.43 -9.03
N PRO A 271 8.76 25.37 -8.19
CA PRO A 271 8.03 25.74 -6.98
C PRO A 271 6.64 26.34 -7.24
N ASN A 272 6.48 27.03 -8.38
CA ASN A 272 5.21 27.65 -8.75
C ASN A 272 4.16 26.64 -9.28
N ILE A 273 4.61 25.48 -9.77
CA ILE A 273 3.73 24.37 -10.22
C ILE A 273 3.64 23.23 -9.22
N ALA A 274 4.19 23.40 -8.01
CA ALA A 274 4.14 22.36 -6.97
C ALA A 274 2.69 21.93 -6.62
N GLY A 275 1.73 22.87 -6.67
CA GLY A 275 0.32 22.57 -6.44
C GLY A 275 -0.24 21.55 -7.43
N PRO A 276 -0.27 21.84 -8.73
CA PRO A 276 -0.66 20.88 -9.74
C PRO A 276 0.08 19.54 -9.67
N ILE A 277 1.39 19.56 -9.37
CA ILE A 277 2.20 18.34 -9.22
C ILE A 277 1.68 17.48 -8.05
N LEU A 278 1.41 18.08 -6.89
CA LEU A 278 0.88 17.34 -5.72
C LEU A 278 -0.51 16.76 -5.97
N VAL A 279 -1.35 17.45 -6.73
CA VAL A 279 -2.67 16.93 -7.14
C VAL A 279 -2.52 15.67 -7.97
N VAL A 280 -1.65 15.70 -9.00
CA VAL A 280 -1.41 14.52 -9.85
C VAL A 280 -0.71 13.40 -9.08
N ALA A 281 0.20 13.73 -8.17
CA ALA A 281 0.84 12.76 -7.29
C ALA A 281 -0.19 11.96 -6.48
N SER A 282 -1.18 12.65 -5.89
CA SER A 282 -2.25 12.01 -5.11
C SER A 282 -3.14 11.12 -5.98
N ALA A 283 -3.49 11.56 -7.19
CA ALA A 283 -4.26 10.77 -8.15
C ALA A 283 -3.47 9.54 -8.64
N ASN A 284 -2.18 9.71 -8.94
CA ASN A 284 -1.31 8.61 -9.36
C ASN A 284 -1.11 7.58 -8.24
N PHE A 285 -1.14 8.00 -6.98
CA PHE A 285 -1.08 7.06 -5.86
C PHE A 285 -2.29 6.12 -5.85
N ALA A 286 -3.50 6.66 -6.03
CA ALA A 286 -4.72 5.87 -6.16
C ALA A 286 -4.65 4.90 -7.35
N SER A 287 -4.20 5.39 -8.51
CA SER A 287 -4.02 4.57 -9.71
C SER A 287 -2.97 3.47 -9.51
N ALA A 288 -1.86 3.75 -8.82
CA ALA A 288 -0.81 2.79 -8.55
C ALA A 288 -1.30 1.61 -7.69
N ILE A 289 -2.14 1.88 -6.67
CA ILE A 289 -2.77 0.81 -5.87
C ILE A 289 -3.66 -0.07 -6.73
N LEU A 290 -4.47 0.53 -7.63
CA LEU A 290 -5.34 -0.25 -8.52
C LEU A 290 -4.54 -1.09 -9.52
N LEU A 291 -3.44 -0.54 -10.08
CA LEU A 291 -2.54 -1.28 -10.98
C LEU A 291 -1.83 -2.43 -10.25
N GLU A 292 -1.35 -2.19 -9.01
CA GLU A 292 -0.78 -3.26 -8.17
C GLU A 292 -1.81 -4.36 -7.92
N THR A 293 -3.03 -3.98 -7.54
CA THR A 293 -4.11 -4.93 -7.29
C THR A 293 -4.41 -5.78 -8.52
N GLY A 294 -4.54 -5.15 -9.71
CA GLY A 294 -4.74 -5.85 -10.97
C GLY A 294 -3.58 -6.78 -11.32
N LEU A 295 -2.34 -6.31 -11.11
CA LEU A 295 -1.13 -7.09 -11.34
C LEU A 295 -1.05 -8.29 -10.39
N SER A 296 -1.36 -8.08 -9.10
CA SER A 296 -1.40 -9.13 -8.08
C SER A 296 -2.50 -10.15 -8.37
N PHE A 297 -3.68 -9.71 -8.80
CA PHE A 297 -4.77 -10.59 -9.22
C PHE A 297 -4.37 -11.48 -10.39
N LEU A 298 -3.65 -10.95 -11.37
CA LEU A 298 -3.14 -11.71 -12.51
C LEU A 298 -1.91 -12.58 -12.17
N GLY A 299 -1.36 -12.48 -10.96
CA GLY A 299 -0.25 -13.31 -10.48
C GLY A 299 1.14 -12.72 -10.71
N PHE A 300 1.23 -11.46 -11.14
CA PHE A 300 2.48 -10.72 -11.33
C PHE A 300 2.80 -9.76 -10.19
N GLY A 301 1.96 -9.72 -9.15
CA GLY A 301 2.11 -8.88 -7.98
C GLY A 301 3.03 -9.46 -6.91
N ALA A 302 2.76 -9.08 -5.65
CA ALA A 302 3.48 -9.60 -4.49
C ALA A 302 3.39 -11.13 -4.44
N GLN A 303 4.56 -11.77 -4.29
CA GLN A 303 4.62 -13.23 -4.24
C GLN A 303 4.43 -13.74 -2.80
N PRO A 304 3.78 -14.92 -2.61
CA PRO A 304 3.73 -15.56 -1.29
C PRO A 304 5.12 -15.69 -0.65
N PRO A 305 5.21 -15.56 0.68
CA PRO A 305 4.14 -15.46 1.67
C PRO A 305 3.63 -14.04 1.93
N MET A 306 4.15 -13.01 1.25
CA MET A 306 3.86 -11.59 1.47
C MET A 306 2.37 -11.28 1.22
N PRO A 307 1.62 -10.77 2.22
CA PRO A 307 0.23 -10.40 2.01
C PRO A 307 0.14 -9.06 1.27
N SER A 308 -0.55 -8.99 0.14
CA SER A 308 -1.10 -7.76 -0.43
C SER A 308 -2.61 -7.91 -0.58
N TRP A 309 -3.34 -6.80 -0.57
CA TRP A 309 -4.78 -6.87 -0.73
C TRP A 309 -5.19 -7.48 -2.08
N GLY A 310 -4.40 -7.22 -3.13
CA GLY A 310 -4.62 -7.82 -4.45
C GLY A 310 -4.42 -9.33 -4.48
N THR A 311 -3.36 -9.83 -3.83
CA THR A 311 -3.14 -11.29 -3.70
C THR A 311 -4.21 -11.95 -2.84
N MET A 312 -4.67 -11.29 -1.76
CA MET A 312 -5.77 -11.80 -0.94
C MET A 312 -7.06 -11.94 -1.74
N ILE A 313 -7.42 -10.97 -2.59
CA ILE A 313 -8.58 -11.09 -3.48
C ILE A 313 -8.38 -12.27 -4.44
N LYS A 314 -7.20 -12.39 -5.07
CA LYS A 314 -6.88 -13.48 -5.98
C LYS A 314 -7.01 -14.86 -5.33
N GLU A 315 -6.49 -15.02 -4.11
CA GLU A 315 -6.56 -16.29 -3.39
C GLU A 315 -8.01 -16.68 -3.04
N HIS A 316 -8.88 -15.68 -2.86
CA HIS A 316 -10.22 -15.89 -2.27
C HIS A 316 -11.40 -15.50 -3.17
N TYR A 317 -11.20 -15.06 -4.43
CA TYR A 317 -12.32 -14.63 -5.29
C TYR A 317 -13.36 -15.73 -5.51
N GLY A 318 -12.94 -16.99 -5.57
CA GLY A 318 -13.84 -18.13 -5.71
C GLY A 318 -14.79 -18.34 -4.52
N TYR A 319 -14.42 -17.83 -3.34
CA TYR A 319 -15.25 -17.92 -2.13
C TYR A 319 -16.38 -16.89 -2.07
N ILE A 320 -16.46 -15.95 -3.02
CA ILE A 320 -17.54 -14.95 -3.10
C ILE A 320 -18.91 -15.61 -3.27
N ILE A 321 -18.98 -16.71 -4.01
CA ILE A 321 -20.20 -17.50 -4.23
C ILE A 321 -20.43 -18.58 -3.18
N MET A 322 -19.49 -18.72 -2.24
CA MET A 322 -19.57 -19.62 -1.09
C MET A 322 -19.88 -18.82 0.17
N ASP A 323 -20.16 -19.49 1.27
CA ASP A 323 -20.49 -18.85 2.57
C ASP A 323 -19.26 -18.14 3.23
N ALA A 324 -18.27 -17.72 2.44
CA ALA A 324 -17.04 -17.07 2.88
C ALA A 324 -16.65 -15.83 2.03
N ALA A 325 -17.65 -15.12 1.49
CA ALA A 325 -17.44 -13.94 0.65
C ALA A 325 -16.58 -12.85 1.33
N TYR A 326 -16.61 -12.76 2.67
CA TYR A 326 -15.85 -11.80 3.45
C TYR A 326 -14.33 -11.89 3.21
N LEU A 327 -13.81 -13.06 2.82
CA LEU A 327 -12.38 -13.26 2.52
C LEU A 327 -11.88 -12.41 1.34
N ALA A 328 -12.73 -12.19 0.34
CA ALA A 328 -12.40 -11.33 -0.81
C ALA A 328 -12.96 -9.90 -0.67
N VAL A 329 -14.11 -9.75 -0.01
CA VAL A 329 -14.78 -8.44 0.15
C VAL A 329 -13.99 -7.52 1.07
N LEU A 330 -13.43 -8.01 2.18
CA LEU A 330 -12.69 -7.17 3.14
C LEU A 330 -11.44 -6.51 2.51
N PRO A 331 -10.53 -7.24 1.83
CA PRO A 331 -9.43 -6.57 1.14
C PRO A 331 -9.90 -5.67 0.00
N GLY A 332 -11.00 -6.00 -0.70
CA GLY A 332 -11.63 -5.13 -1.69
C GLY A 332 -12.11 -3.80 -1.10
N LEU A 333 -12.75 -3.83 0.06
CA LEU A 333 -13.16 -2.63 0.80
C LEU A 333 -11.95 -1.81 1.26
N ALA A 334 -10.88 -2.44 1.72
CA ALA A 334 -9.65 -1.74 2.11
C ALA A 334 -9.03 -0.98 0.91
N ILE A 335 -8.98 -1.59 -0.27
CA ILE A 335 -8.54 -0.93 -1.51
C ILE A 335 -9.47 0.23 -1.85
N MET A 336 -10.78 -0.01 -1.89
CA MET A 336 -11.79 1.00 -2.24
C MET A 336 -11.67 2.24 -1.34
N LEU A 337 -11.62 2.05 -0.02
CA LEU A 337 -11.51 3.14 0.94
C LEU A 337 -10.19 3.91 0.81
N THR A 338 -9.08 3.20 0.56
CA THR A 338 -7.77 3.84 0.39
C THR A 338 -7.71 4.66 -0.89
N VAL A 339 -8.17 4.10 -2.01
CA VAL A 339 -8.27 4.81 -3.31
C VAL A 339 -9.19 6.03 -3.19
N TYR A 340 -10.34 5.87 -2.54
CA TYR A 340 -11.27 6.96 -2.31
C TYR A 340 -10.65 8.08 -1.46
N ALA A 341 -9.94 7.73 -0.40
CA ALA A 341 -9.26 8.71 0.45
C ALA A 341 -8.19 9.51 -0.31
N PHE A 342 -7.36 8.87 -1.15
CA PHE A 342 -6.41 9.58 -2.00
C PHE A 342 -7.08 10.50 -3.03
N ASN A 343 -8.20 10.09 -3.60
CA ASN A 343 -8.97 10.96 -4.50
C ASN A 343 -9.55 12.18 -3.77
N LEU A 344 -10.05 12.01 -2.54
CA LEU A 344 -10.51 13.14 -1.72
C LEU A 344 -9.37 14.12 -1.41
N ILE A 345 -8.18 13.61 -1.12
CA ILE A 345 -6.98 14.43 -0.91
C ILE A 345 -6.63 15.19 -2.19
N ALA A 346 -6.65 14.54 -3.36
CA ALA A 346 -6.37 15.17 -4.64
C ALA A 346 -7.33 16.32 -4.95
N ILE A 347 -8.64 16.12 -4.74
CA ILE A 347 -9.67 17.16 -4.89
C ILE A 347 -9.40 18.31 -3.91
N GLY A 348 -9.18 18.03 -2.63
CA GLY A 348 -8.90 19.05 -1.62
C GLY A 348 -7.63 19.85 -1.89
N LEU A 349 -6.58 19.21 -2.39
CA LEU A 349 -5.36 19.89 -2.83
C LEU A 349 -5.65 20.79 -4.04
N ARG A 350 -6.36 20.30 -5.04
CA ARG A 350 -6.75 21.08 -6.21
C ARG A 350 -7.50 22.34 -5.80
N ASP A 351 -8.54 22.22 -4.95
CA ASP A 351 -9.32 23.34 -4.44
C ASP A 351 -8.46 24.32 -3.63
N ALA A 352 -7.53 23.82 -2.84
CA ALA A 352 -6.66 24.64 -2.01
C ALA A 352 -5.65 25.46 -2.83
N PHE A 353 -5.15 24.92 -3.94
CA PHE A 353 -4.24 25.61 -4.85
C PHE A 353 -4.94 26.49 -5.89
N ASP A 354 -6.25 26.31 -6.13
CA ASP A 354 -7.01 27.15 -7.06
C ASP A 354 -7.31 28.52 -6.43
N VAL A 355 -6.56 29.54 -6.84
CA VAL A 355 -6.67 30.92 -6.37
C VAL A 355 -7.76 31.71 -7.11
N LYS A 356 -8.21 31.25 -8.27
CA LYS A 356 -9.12 32.01 -9.16
C LYS A 356 -10.59 32.00 -8.75
N GLY A 357 -11.02 31.11 -7.87
CA GLY A 357 -12.43 30.98 -7.46
C GLY A 357 -12.96 32.05 -6.51
N GLN A 358 -12.22 33.11 -6.16
CA GLN A 358 -12.67 34.14 -5.21
C GLN A 358 -13.15 35.45 -5.81
N ASN A 359 -13.15 35.62 -7.14
CA ASN A 359 -13.57 36.90 -7.76
C ASN A 359 -14.94 36.85 -8.46
N THR A 360 -15.76 35.84 -8.20
CA THR A 360 -17.11 35.74 -8.80
C THR A 360 -18.22 35.67 -7.76
N SER A 361 -18.05 36.37 -6.64
CA SER A 361 -19.17 36.66 -5.73
C SER A 361 -19.13 38.18 -5.40
N VAL A 362 -19.61 38.97 -6.33
CA VAL A 362 -20.15 40.31 -6.10
C VAL A 362 -21.59 40.27 -6.60
#